data_d71f3bd010dc0f057ce6d035d96bc377
#
_entry.id   d71f3bd010dc0f057ce6d035d96bc377
#
_cell.length_a   1.000
_cell.length_b   1.000
_cell.length_c   1.000
_cell.angle_alpha   90.00
_cell.angle_beta   90.00
_cell.angle_gamma   90.00
#
_symmetry.space_group_name_H-M   'P 1'
#
loop_
_entity.id
_entity.type
_entity.pdbx_description
1 polymer ?
#
loop_
_entity_poly.entity_id
_entity_poly.type
_entity_poly.pdbx_seq_one_letter_code
_entity_poly.pdbx_strand_id
1 'polypeptide(L)'
;MAFKTDIEIAQETVMQPITEIAKVAGVDEKYLEQYGKYKAKVDYQILKDKADKPNGKLILVTAINPTPAGEGKTTTTVGLADGMRKL
;
A
#
# COMPACT_ATOMS: atom_id res chain seq x y z
N MET A 1 25.24 15.32 -5.17
CA MET A 1 24.63 14.23 -4.42
C MET A 1 24.15 13.16 -5.39
N ALA A 2 24.59 11.93 -5.20
CA ALA A 2 24.21 10.83 -6.09
C ALA A 2 22.93 10.18 -5.57
N PHE A 3 21.99 9.94 -6.49
CA PHE A 3 20.78 9.19 -6.17
C PHE A 3 21.06 7.69 -6.29
N LYS A 4 20.48 6.90 -5.40
CA LYS A 4 20.59 5.46 -5.43
C LYS A 4 19.73 4.89 -6.58
N THR A 5 20.20 3.78 -7.15
CA THR A 5 19.40 3.05 -8.14
C THR A 5 18.24 2.31 -7.45
N ASP A 6 17.23 1.91 -8.22
CA ASP A 6 16.09 1.16 -7.68
C ASP A 6 16.54 -0.13 -7.00
N ILE A 7 17.53 -0.82 -7.57
CA ILE A 7 18.09 -2.06 -7.00
C ILE A 7 18.75 -1.77 -5.65
N GLU A 8 19.53 -0.72 -5.55
CA GLU A 8 20.20 -0.34 -4.31
C GLU A 8 19.18 -0.04 -3.20
N ILE A 9 18.14 0.72 -3.52
CA ILE A 9 17.06 1.05 -2.58
C ILE A 9 16.37 -0.23 -2.12
N ALA A 10 16.04 -1.12 -3.05
CA ALA A 10 15.36 -2.37 -2.72
C ALA A 10 16.20 -3.27 -1.83
N GLN A 11 17.51 -3.35 -2.08
CA GLN A 11 18.41 -4.19 -1.30
C GLN A 11 18.70 -3.64 0.09
N GLU A 12 18.72 -2.34 0.26
CA GLU A 12 18.94 -1.69 1.54
C GLU A 12 17.70 -1.65 2.43
N THR A 13 16.51 -1.72 1.83
CA THR A 13 15.26 -1.60 2.58
C THR A 13 15.03 -2.83 3.44
N VAL A 14 14.81 -2.61 4.72
CA VAL A 14 14.41 -3.66 5.65
C VAL A 14 12.89 -3.73 5.67
N MET A 15 12.33 -4.84 5.20
CA MET A 15 10.89 -5.05 5.17
C MET A 15 10.37 -5.36 6.58
N GLN A 16 9.26 -4.74 6.94
CA GLN A 16 8.56 -5.04 8.18
C GLN A 16 7.59 -6.21 7.96
N PRO A 17 7.33 -7.04 9.00
CA PRO A 17 6.30 -8.06 8.89
C PRO A 17 4.95 -7.46 8.54
N ILE A 18 4.17 -8.16 7.71
CA ILE A 18 2.87 -7.65 7.26
C ILE A 18 1.90 -7.40 8.42
N THR A 19 2.04 -8.13 9.52
CA THR A 19 1.22 -7.91 10.72
C THR A 19 1.46 -6.53 11.33
N GLU A 20 2.70 -6.06 11.34
CA GLU A 20 3.02 -4.72 11.82
C GLU A 20 2.47 -3.63 10.90
N ILE A 21 2.56 -3.84 9.61
CA ILE A 21 1.99 -2.93 8.62
C ILE A 21 0.47 -2.85 8.78
N ALA A 22 -0.19 -3.98 9.01
CA ALA A 22 -1.63 -4.02 9.24
C ALA A 22 -2.04 -3.21 10.48
N LYS A 23 -1.26 -3.28 11.55
CA LYS A 23 -1.51 -2.46 12.75
C LYS A 23 -1.46 -0.97 12.44
N VAL A 24 -0.46 -0.53 11.68
CA VAL A 24 -0.33 0.87 11.28
C VAL A 24 -1.52 1.31 10.43
N ALA A 25 -2.02 0.43 9.57
CA ALA A 25 -3.19 0.71 8.73
C ALA A 25 -4.53 0.62 9.49
N GLY A 26 -4.51 0.17 10.73
CA GLY A 26 -5.73 -0.01 11.52
C GLY A 26 -6.52 -1.26 11.15
N VAL A 27 -5.88 -2.25 10.55
CA VAL A 27 -6.49 -3.52 10.18
C VAL A 27 -6.15 -4.57 11.24
N ASP A 28 -7.18 -5.10 11.91
CA ASP A 28 -7.00 -6.14 12.91
C ASP A 28 -6.44 -7.42 12.28
N GLU A 29 -5.55 -8.09 12.98
CA GLU A 29 -4.89 -9.30 12.49
C GLU A 29 -5.89 -10.43 12.16
N LYS A 30 -7.04 -10.47 12.80
CA LYS A 30 -8.08 -11.47 12.53
C LYS A 30 -8.60 -11.44 11.08
N TYR A 31 -8.41 -10.31 10.37
CA TYR A 31 -8.81 -10.19 8.96
C TYR A 31 -7.71 -10.58 7.99
N LEU A 32 -6.53 -10.94 8.48
CA LEU A 32 -5.39 -11.24 7.62
C LEU A 32 -5.31 -12.72 7.30
N GLU A 33 -5.18 -13.03 6.01
CA GLU A 33 -4.77 -14.34 5.52
C GLU A 33 -3.35 -14.19 5.00
N GLN A 34 -2.38 -14.64 5.79
CA GLN A 34 -0.97 -14.40 5.48
C GLN A 34 -0.42 -15.36 4.44
N TYR A 35 0.35 -14.82 3.52
CA TYR A 35 1.14 -15.59 2.55
C TYR A 35 2.61 -15.29 2.82
N GLY A 36 3.18 -15.98 3.80
CA GLY A 36 4.52 -15.71 4.28
C GLY A 36 4.55 -14.49 5.22
N LYS A 37 5.71 -13.89 5.35
CA LYS A 37 5.97 -12.86 6.36
C LYS A 37 5.54 -11.45 5.91
N TYR A 38 5.53 -11.20 4.60
CA TYR A 38 5.44 -9.85 4.04
C TYR A 38 4.23 -9.60 3.17
N LYS A 39 3.31 -10.56 3.07
CA LYS A 39 2.15 -10.47 2.19
C LYS A 39 0.94 -11.08 2.85
N ALA A 40 -0.23 -10.47 2.66
CA ALA A 40 -1.47 -11.02 3.16
C ALA A 40 -2.65 -10.57 2.31
N LYS A 41 -3.73 -11.33 2.35
CA LYS A 41 -5.05 -10.89 1.88
C LYS A 41 -5.84 -10.38 3.08
N VAL A 42 -6.75 -9.46 2.83
CA VAL A 42 -7.66 -8.93 3.84
C VAL A 42 -9.04 -9.53 3.62
N ASP A 43 -9.62 -10.11 4.68
CA ASP A 43 -10.94 -10.71 4.62
C ASP A 43 -12.02 -9.63 4.39
N TYR A 44 -12.97 -9.91 3.52
CA TYR A 44 -14.10 -9.00 3.25
C TYR A 44 -14.99 -8.78 4.47
N GLN A 45 -14.90 -9.61 5.49
CA GLN A 45 -15.66 -9.43 6.72
C GLN A 45 -15.40 -8.06 7.35
N ILE A 46 -14.22 -7.47 7.11
CA ILE A 46 -13.87 -6.14 7.59
C ILE A 46 -14.88 -5.08 7.10
N LEU A 47 -15.42 -5.24 5.89
CA LEU A 47 -16.41 -4.30 5.36
C LEU A 47 -17.71 -4.32 6.14
N LYS A 48 -18.12 -5.51 6.60
CA LYS A 48 -19.32 -5.66 7.43
C LYS A 48 -19.09 -5.15 8.85
N ASP A 49 -17.97 -5.49 9.44
CA ASP A 49 -17.65 -5.12 10.81
C ASP A 49 -17.43 -3.61 10.97
N LYS A 50 -17.05 -2.93 9.90
CA LYS A 50 -16.81 -1.49 9.90
C LYS A 50 -17.84 -0.69 9.08
N ALA A 51 -18.99 -1.29 8.81
CA ALA A 51 -20.02 -0.67 7.97
C ALA A 51 -20.58 0.64 8.56
N ASP A 52 -20.49 0.82 9.88
CA ASP A 52 -20.92 2.02 10.58
C ASP A 52 -19.91 3.15 10.59
N LYS A 53 -18.71 2.91 10.11
CA LYS A 53 -17.66 3.94 10.04
C LYS A 53 -17.81 4.79 8.78
N PRO A 54 -17.53 6.11 8.87
CA PRO A 54 -17.57 6.95 7.68
C PRO A 54 -16.51 6.56 6.68
N ASN A 55 -16.83 6.70 5.40
CA ASN A 55 -15.88 6.48 4.33
C ASN A 55 -14.82 7.58 4.30
N GLY A 56 -13.60 7.20 3.96
CA GLY A 56 -12.55 8.17 3.67
C GLY A 56 -12.73 8.79 2.30
N LYS A 57 -11.71 9.50 1.85
CA LYS A 57 -11.68 10.12 0.53
C LYS A 57 -11.14 9.13 -0.49
N LEU A 58 -11.85 8.95 -1.59
CA LEU A 58 -11.39 8.10 -2.68
C LEU A 58 -10.66 8.96 -3.71
N ILE A 59 -9.41 8.60 -3.99
CA ILE A 59 -8.59 9.29 -4.97
C ILE A 59 -8.27 8.31 -6.10
N LEU A 60 -8.70 8.66 -7.33
CA LEU A 60 -8.44 7.83 -8.50
C LEU A 60 -7.12 8.23 -9.14
N VAL A 61 -6.23 7.27 -9.34
CA VAL A 61 -4.99 7.46 -10.10
C VAL A 61 -5.08 6.59 -11.36
N THR A 62 -5.10 7.24 -12.52
CA THR A 62 -5.25 6.55 -13.79
C THR A 62 -4.50 7.30 -14.88
N ALA A 63 -4.53 6.77 -16.10
CA ALA A 63 -3.98 7.42 -17.29
C ALA A 63 -5.05 7.54 -18.33
N ILE A 64 -4.95 8.58 -19.19
CA ILE A 64 -5.89 8.78 -20.29
C ILE A 64 -5.69 7.71 -21.35
N ASN A 65 -4.42 7.46 -21.74
CA ASN A 65 -4.06 6.46 -22.74
C ASN A 65 -2.87 5.64 -22.25
N PRO A 66 -2.84 4.32 -22.45
CA PRO A 66 -1.65 3.54 -22.16
C PRO A 66 -0.53 3.85 -23.16
N THR A 67 0.71 3.80 -22.68
CA THR A 67 1.90 3.94 -23.53
C THR A 67 2.86 2.78 -23.28
N PRO A 68 3.74 2.43 -24.26
CA PRO A 68 4.72 1.38 -24.06
C PRO A 68 5.68 1.63 -22.89
N ALA A 69 6.01 2.90 -22.62
CA ALA A 69 6.89 3.28 -21.51
C ALA A 69 6.17 3.32 -20.15
N GLY A 70 4.84 3.24 -20.15
CA GLY A 70 4.03 3.39 -18.95
C GLY A 70 3.75 4.86 -18.62
N GLU A 71 2.80 5.06 -17.72
CA GLU A 71 2.31 6.39 -17.34
C GLU A 71 2.73 6.81 -15.93
N GLY A 72 3.42 5.94 -15.20
CA GLY A 72 3.79 6.21 -13.81
C GLY A 72 2.64 6.07 -12.82
N LYS A 73 1.57 5.38 -13.18
CA LYS A 73 0.41 5.18 -12.29
C LYS A 73 0.81 4.55 -10.96
N THR A 74 1.58 3.47 -11.02
CA THR A 74 2.02 2.75 -9.82
C THR A 74 2.92 3.63 -8.96
N THR A 75 3.89 4.29 -9.56
CA THR A 75 4.81 5.18 -8.84
C THR A 75 4.05 6.32 -8.16
N THR A 76 3.11 6.94 -8.87
CA THR A 76 2.29 8.01 -8.33
C THR A 76 1.41 7.53 -7.19
N THR A 77 0.79 6.36 -7.33
CA THR A 77 -0.09 5.78 -6.30
C THR A 77 0.70 5.49 -5.03
N VAL A 78 1.85 4.85 -5.14
CA VAL A 78 2.69 4.52 -3.99
C VAL A 78 3.20 5.79 -3.32
N GLY A 79 3.68 6.76 -4.10
CA GLY A 79 4.16 8.03 -3.57
C GLY A 79 3.07 8.83 -2.87
N LEU A 80 1.86 8.84 -3.42
CA LEU A 80 0.71 9.50 -2.80
C LEU A 80 0.34 8.83 -1.48
N ALA A 81 0.30 7.49 -1.44
CA ALA A 81 -0.02 6.75 -0.23
C ALA A 81 1.01 7.02 0.87
N ASP A 82 2.29 6.99 0.54
CA ASP A 82 3.36 7.28 1.49
C ASP A 82 3.28 8.72 2.00
N GLY A 83 3.01 9.67 1.11
CA GLY A 83 2.86 11.07 1.46
C GLY A 83 1.68 11.31 2.39
N MET A 84 0.54 10.72 2.09
CA MET A 84 -0.66 10.84 2.92
C MET A 84 -0.45 10.21 4.30
N ARG A 85 0.25 9.07 4.36
CA ARG A 85 0.58 8.44 5.64
C ARG A 85 1.47 9.32 6.50
N LYS A 86 2.40 10.05 5.89
CA LYS A 86 3.32 10.94 6.59
C LYS A 86 2.60 12.14 7.24
N LEU A 87 1.52 12.59 6.63
CA LEU A 87 0.71 13.67 7.18
C LEU A 87 -0.10 13.19 8.38
#